data_7990bb43f9ea1830720dd41dc3130b73
#
_entry.id   7990bb43f9ea1830720dd41dc3130b73
#
_cell.length_a   1.000
_cell.length_b   1.000
_cell.length_c   1.000
_cell.angle_alpha   90.00
_cell.angle_beta   90.00
_cell.angle_gamma   90.00
#
_symmetry.space_group_name_H-M   'P 1'
#
loop_
_entity.id
_entity.type
_entity.pdbx_description
1 polymer ?
#
loop_
_entity_poly.entity_id
_entity_poly.type
_entity_poly.pdbx_seq_one_letter_code
_entity_poly.pdbx_strand_id
1 'polypeptide(L)'
;RSGCGKSTLLHILAGILKPTDGRVLLDGTAIEAPAPRWVMMFQAPHLFPWMTVSQNVGVGLSFGRWSKQETEARVTEAIKLVELEPWADNNVQDLSGGQQQRVALARSLVMEPELLLLDEPFSALDAFTRSSLQKDVRSIAKRKGFNIVFVTHDIDEAVIMGDRAVIMAGSPGNIVHELDIDLPDPRERTDAAVQALRTRLMTMFQEAANYKKPESATLA
;
A
#
# COMPACT_ATOMS: atom_id res chain seq x y z
N ARG A 1 -8.12 14.39 -2.68
CA ARG A 1 -9.46 14.44 -2.06
C ARG A 1 -10.11 13.06 -2.15
N SER A 2 -10.99 12.74 -1.21
CA SER A 2 -11.82 11.54 -1.29
C SER A 2 -12.69 11.58 -2.57
N GLY A 3 -12.90 10.44 -3.22
CA GLY A 3 -13.79 10.32 -4.37
C GLY A 3 -13.19 10.55 -5.76
N CYS A 4 -11.89 10.84 -5.90
CA CYS A 4 -11.26 10.98 -7.22
C CYS A 4 -10.87 9.64 -7.89
N GLY A 5 -11.23 8.49 -7.31
CA GLY A 5 -11.02 7.18 -7.94
C GLY A 5 -9.70 6.46 -7.60
N LYS A 6 -8.95 6.87 -6.56
CA LYS A 6 -7.69 6.22 -6.17
C LYS A 6 -7.85 4.72 -5.84
N SER A 7 -8.80 4.38 -4.97
CA SER A 7 -9.10 2.98 -4.64
C SER A 7 -9.61 2.21 -5.86
N THR A 8 -10.40 2.85 -6.72
CA THR A 8 -10.83 2.25 -8.00
C THR A 8 -9.63 1.92 -8.88
N LEU A 9 -8.65 2.83 -8.96
CA LEU A 9 -7.41 2.57 -9.70
C LEU A 9 -6.65 1.37 -9.11
N LEU A 10 -6.51 1.29 -7.78
CA LEU A 10 -5.89 0.11 -7.14
C LEU A 10 -6.64 -1.18 -7.46
N HIS A 11 -7.98 -1.17 -7.46
CA HIS A 11 -8.78 -2.35 -7.82
C HIS A 11 -8.55 -2.78 -9.28
N ILE A 12 -8.37 -1.82 -10.19
CA ILE A 12 -8.03 -2.10 -11.59
C ILE A 12 -6.61 -2.69 -11.68
N LEU A 13 -5.64 -2.10 -10.97
CA LEU A 13 -4.27 -2.62 -10.90
C LEU A 13 -4.20 -4.03 -10.30
N ALA A 14 -5.10 -4.36 -9.37
CA ALA A 14 -5.21 -5.69 -8.78
C ALA A 14 -5.94 -6.72 -9.66
N GLY A 15 -6.52 -6.30 -10.79
CA GLY A 15 -7.34 -7.16 -11.63
C GLY A 15 -8.72 -7.50 -11.04
N ILE A 16 -9.14 -6.79 -9.98
CA ILE A 16 -10.47 -6.95 -9.36
C ILE A 16 -11.54 -6.27 -10.20
N LEU A 17 -11.21 -5.10 -10.78
CA LEU A 17 -12.07 -4.37 -11.70
C LEU A 17 -11.41 -4.31 -13.07
N LYS A 18 -12.20 -4.50 -14.12
CA LYS A 18 -11.75 -4.29 -15.49
C LYS A 18 -11.77 -2.79 -15.82
N PRO A 19 -10.71 -2.25 -16.48
CA PRO A 19 -10.76 -0.90 -16.98
C PRO A 19 -11.80 -0.79 -18.11
N THR A 20 -12.46 0.35 -18.23
CA THR A 20 -13.40 0.64 -19.33
C THR A 20 -12.66 0.75 -20.66
N ASP A 21 -11.43 1.30 -20.60
CA ASP A 21 -10.53 1.42 -21.74
C ASP A 21 -9.08 1.27 -21.27
N GLY A 22 -8.19 0.90 -22.20
CA GLY A 22 -6.80 0.64 -21.88
C GLY A 22 -6.56 -0.74 -21.26
N ARG A 23 -5.36 -0.94 -20.69
CA ARG A 23 -4.92 -2.19 -20.05
C ARG A 23 -3.87 -1.95 -19.00
N VAL A 24 -3.78 -2.86 -18.03
CA VAL A 24 -2.71 -2.89 -17.03
C VAL A 24 -1.71 -3.95 -17.42
N LEU A 25 -0.41 -3.63 -17.34
CA LEU A 25 0.68 -4.55 -17.61
C LEU A 25 1.59 -4.62 -16.38
N LEU A 26 1.97 -5.84 -15.98
CA LEU A 26 3.06 -6.12 -15.05
C LEU A 26 4.15 -6.85 -15.83
N ASP A 27 5.32 -6.24 -15.96
CA ASP A 27 6.45 -6.75 -16.75
C ASP A 27 6.03 -7.21 -18.16
N GLY A 28 5.20 -6.40 -18.84
CA GLY A 28 4.68 -6.66 -20.17
C GLY A 28 3.53 -7.68 -20.26
N THR A 29 3.15 -8.33 -19.14
CA THR A 29 2.03 -9.27 -19.08
C THR A 29 0.76 -8.56 -18.61
N ALA A 30 -0.35 -8.75 -19.32
CA ALA A 30 -1.63 -8.14 -18.96
C ALA A 30 -2.17 -8.71 -17.65
N ILE A 31 -2.63 -7.82 -16.76
CA ILE A 31 -3.39 -8.18 -15.56
C ILE A 31 -4.87 -8.22 -15.92
N GLU A 32 -5.43 -9.42 -16.03
CA GLU A 32 -6.84 -9.63 -16.40
C GLU A 32 -7.71 -10.10 -15.22
N ALA A 33 -7.08 -10.66 -14.18
CA ALA A 33 -7.74 -11.17 -12.99
C ALA A 33 -6.79 -11.15 -11.78
N PRO A 34 -7.28 -11.25 -10.54
CA PRO A 34 -6.43 -11.42 -9.36
C PRO A 34 -5.54 -12.66 -9.47
N ALA A 35 -4.30 -12.56 -9.02
CA ALA A 35 -3.35 -13.67 -9.02
C ALA A 35 -2.42 -13.59 -7.79
N PRO A 36 -1.80 -14.71 -7.36
CA PRO A 36 -0.89 -14.71 -6.20
C PRO A 36 0.37 -13.83 -6.36
N ARG A 37 0.72 -13.42 -7.59
CA ARG A 37 1.87 -12.55 -7.88
C ARG A 37 1.69 -11.12 -7.38
N TRP A 38 0.44 -10.68 -7.17
CA TRP A 38 0.11 -9.37 -6.63
C TRP A 38 -0.92 -9.48 -5.52
N VAL A 39 -0.67 -8.78 -4.43
CA VAL A 39 -1.52 -8.78 -3.25
C VAL A 39 -2.05 -7.40 -2.99
N MET A 40 -3.34 -7.30 -2.70
CA MET A 40 -3.98 -6.04 -2.33
C MET A 40 -4.39 -6.04 -0.86
N MET A 41 -3.98 -5.00 -0.15
CA MET A 41 -4.48 -4.65 1.17
C MET A 41 -5.49 -3.51 1.03
N PHE A 42 -6.71 -3.75 1.47
CA PHE A 42 -7.79 -2.77 1.47
C PHE A 42 -7.67 -1.80 2.66
N GLN A 43 -8.33 -0.65 2.57
CA GLN A 43 -8.36 0.34 3.65
C GLN A 43 -8.92 -0.25 4.96
N ALA A 44 -10.01 -1.03 4.89
CA ALA A 44 -10.45 -1.83 6.02
C ALA A 44 -9.64 -3.13 6.12
N PRO A 45 -9.26 -3.59 7.33
CA PRO A 45 -8.40 -4.76 7.51
C PRO A 45 -8.97 -6.07 6.97
N HIS A 46 -10.31 -6.21 6.91
CA HIS A 46 -11.03 -7.41 6.44
C HIS A 46 -10.41 -8.70 7.00
N LEU A 47 -10.20 -8.74 8.31
CA LEU A 47 -9.70 -9.93 9.00
C LEU A 47 -10.82 -10.96 9.18
N PHE A 48 -10.42 -12.24 9.23
CA PHE A 48 -11.34 -13.32 9.56
C PHE A 48 -11.59 -13.31 11.08
N PRO A 49 -12.79 -12.93 11.56
CA PRO A 49 -13.02 -12.63 12.98
C PRO A 49 -12.96 -13.86 13.89
N TRP A 50 -13.07 -15.05 13.33
CA TRP A 50 -12.98 -16.34 14.05
C TRP A 50 -11.55 -16.91 14.11
N MET A 51 -10.55 -16.19 13.56
CA MET A 51 -9.16 -16.62 13.50
C MET A 51 -8.30 -15.82 14.46
N THR A 52 -7.19 -16.41 14.91
CA THR A 52 -6.12 -15.72 15.62
C THR A 52 -5.31 -14.82 14.68
N VAL A 53 -4.40 -14.03 15.24
CA VAL A 53 -3.42 -13.24 14.47
C VAL A 53 -2.61 -14.14 13.57
N SER A 54 -1.98 -15.19 14.11
CA SER A 54 -1.17 -16.13 13.34
C SER A 54 -1.95 -16.79 12.19
N GLN A 55 -3.19 -17.20 12.47
CA GLN A 55 -4.07 -17.80 11.46
C GLN A 55 -4.44 -16.79 10.36
N ASN A 56 -4.78 -15.56 10.71
CA ASN A 56 -5.07 -14.52 9.74
C ASN A 56 -3.85 -14.23 8.84
N VAL A 57 -2.67 -14.09 9.43
CA VAL A 57 -1.43 -13.84 8.68
C VAL A 57 -1.15 -15.01 7.72
N GLY A 58 -1.28 -16.25 8.21
CA GLY A 58 -0.92 -17.44 7.44
C GLY A 58 -1.97 -17.89 6.42
N VAL A 59 -3.18 -17.30 6.39
CA VAL A 59 -4.30 -17.82 5.58
C VAL A 59 -3.95 -17.93 4.08
N GLY A 60 -3.22 -16.97 3.54
CA GLY A 60 -2.82 -16.96 2.14
C GLY A 60 -1.87 -18.10 1.78
N LEU A 61 -1.00 -18.50 2.72
CA LEU A 61 -0.05 -19.59 2.52
C LEU A 61 -0.73 -20.96 2.41
N SER A 62 -1.95 -21.11 2.96
CA SER A 62 -2.72 -22.36 2.86
C SER A 62 -3.12 -22.75 1.44
N PHE A 63 -3.10 -21.81 0.50
CA PHE A 63 -3.39 -22.05 -0.92
C PHE A 63 -2.13 -22.39 -1.73
N GLY A 64 -0.94 -22.28 -1.13
CA GLY A 64 0.35 -22.61 -1.74
C GLY A 64 0.85 -24.00 -1.39
N ARG A 65 2.05 -24.35 -1.87
CA ARG A 65 2.74 -25.62 -1.58
C ARG A 65 3.87 -25.41 -0.58
N TRP A 66 3.52 -24.94 0.63
CA TRP A 66 4.47 -24.72 1.71
C TRP A 66 4.42 -25.86 2.70
N SER A 67 5.57 -26.29 3.21
CA SER A 67 5.62 -27.20 4.37
C SER A 67 5.09 -26.47 5.62
N LYS A 68 4.68 -27.23 6.63
CA LYS A 68 4.24 -26.66 7.91
C LYS A 68 5.33 -25.78 8.53
N GLN A 69 6.58 -26.24 8.50
CA GLN A 69 7.72 -25.51 9.06
C GLN A 69 7.98 -24.19 8.33
N GLU A 70 7.91 -24.17 6.99
CA GLU A 70 8.05 -22.94 6.19
C GLU A 70 6.92 -21.96 6.48
N THR A 71 5.68 -22.44 6.58
CA THR A 71 4.51 -21.62 6.92
C THR A 71 4.68 -20.97 8.29
N GLU A 72 5.05 -21.75 9.31
CA GLU A 72 5.28 -21.25 10.67
C GLU A 72 6.41 -20.21 10.71
N ALA A 73 7.52 -20.44 10.03
CA ALA A 73 8.64 -19.51 9.97
C ALA A 73 8.26 -18.18 9.30
N ARG A 74 7.56 -18.24 8.15
CA ARG A 74 7.08 -17.03 7.43
C ARG A 74 6.08 -16.24 8.25
N VAL A 75 5.12 -16.91 8.89
CA VAL A 75 4.12 -16.25 9.74
C VAL A 75 4.80 -15.57 10.92
N THR A 76 5.74 -16.24 11.59
CA THR A 76 6.49 -15.66 12.72
C THR A 76 7.29 -14.44 12.29
N GLU A 77 8.00 -14.49 11.15
CA GLU A 77 8.74 -13.34 10.62
C GLU A 77 7.81 -12.17 10.30
N ALA A 78 6.67 -12.44 9.65
CA ALA A 78 5.70 -11.39 9.30
C ALA A 78 5.06 -10.74 10.53
N ILE A 79 4.74 -11.51 11.58
CA ILE A 79 4.20 -11.01 12.84
C ILE A 79 5.23 -10.15 13.58
N LYS A 80 6.48 -10.60 13.61
CA LYS A 80 7.59 -9.84 14.21
C LYS A 80 7.81 -8.50 13.52
N LEU A 81 7.73 -8.47 12.20
CA LEU A 81 7.87 -7.24 11.42
C LEU A 81 6.88 -6.16 11.82
N VAL A 82 5.66 -6.56 12.17
CA VAL A 82 4.60 -5.63 12.57
C VAL A 82 4.46 -5.49 14.09
N GLU A 83 5.44 -5.99 14.86
CA GLU A 83 5.51 -5.90 16.33
C GLU A 83 4.26 -6.43 17.03
N LEU A 84 3.79 -7.62 16.59
CA LEU A 84 2.59 -8.27 17.15
C LEU A 84 2.87 -9.64 17.77
N GLU A 85 4.14 -9.98 18.08
CA GLU A 85 4.51 -11.27 18.69
C GLU A 85 3.71 -11.57 19.97
N PRO A 86 3.50 -10.61 20.90
CA PRO A 86 2.76 -10.90 22.13
C PRO A 86 1.28 -11.29 21.89
N TRP A 87 0.74 -10.95 20.72
CA TRP A 87 -0.68 -11.18 20.36
C TRP A 87 -0.86 -12.27 19.31
N ALA A 88 0.19 -13.03 18.97
CA ALA A 88 0.17 -14.01 17.88
C ALA A 88 -0.98 -15.04 17.99
N ASP A 89 -1.30 -15.47 19.19
CA ASP A 89 -2.35 -16.44 19.49
C ASP A 89 -3.70 -15.83 19.91
N ASN A 90 -3.77 -14.50 20.02
CA ASN A 90 -5.01 -13.80 20.36
C ASN A 90 -5.99 -13.80 19.17
N ASN A 91 -7.29 -13.75 19.48
CA ASN A 91 -8.31 -13.51 18.47
C ASN A 91 -8.19 -12.07 17.94
N VAL A 92 -8.34 -11.87 16.63
CA VAL A 92 -8.22 -10.54 16.03
C VAL A 92 -9.30 -9.56 16.47
N GLN A 93 -10.42 -10.04 17.01
CA GLN A 93 -11.48 -9.19 17.57
C GLN A 93 -11.08 -8.51 18.90
N ASP A 94 -10.09 -9.07 19.62
CA ASP A 94 -9.58 -8.53 20.87
C ASP A 94 -8.56 -7.41 20.66
N LEU A 95 -8.19 -7.13 19.39
CA LEU A 95 -7.18 -6.17 19.02
C LEU A 95 -7.76 -4.77 18.77
N SER A 96 -6.96 -3.74 19.06
CA SER A 96 -7.26 -2.37 18.64
C SER A 96 -7.29 -2.26 17.11
N GLY A 97 -7.95 -1.22 16.57
CA GLY A 97 -8.01 -0.99 15.12
C GLY A 97 -6.61 -0.87 14.47
N GLY A 98 -5.65 -0.21 15.14
CA GLY A 98 -4.27 -0.14 14.67
C GLY A 98 -3.56 -1.50 14.66
N GLN A 99 -3.80 -2.35 15.66
CA GLN A 99 -3.27 -3.71 15.67
C GLN A 99 -3.89 -4.55 14.55
N GLN A 100 -5.21 -4.43 14.32
CA GLN A 100 -5.88 -5.12 13.20
C GLN A 100 -5.30 -4.68 11.83
N GLN A 101 -5.00 -3.40 11.67
CA GLN A 101 -4.34 -2.90 10.45
C GLN A 101 -2.95 -3.50 10.26
N ARG A 102 -2.17 -3.66 11.34
CA ARG A 102 -0.87 -4.33 11.32
C ARG A 102 -0.99 -5.82 10.96
N VAL A 103 -2.02 -6.52 11.44
CA VAL A 103 -2.30 -7.91 11.04
C VAL A 103 -2.58 -8.01 9.54
N ALA A 104 -3.40 -7.10 8.98
CA ALA A 104 -3.69 -7.06 7.55
C ALA A 104 -2.44 -6.80 6.71
N LEU A 105 -1.55 -5.93 7.18
CA LEU A 105 -0.26 -5.67 6.54
C LEU A 105 0.64 -6.92 6.56
N ALA A 106 0.78 -7.57 7.73
CA ALA A 106 1.54 -8.81 7.86
C ALA A 106 1.01 -9.93 6.95
N ARG A 107 -0.33 -10.08 6.87
CA ARG A 107 -1.00 -11.02 5.96
C ARG A 107 -0.67 -10.76 4.49
N SER A 108 -0.47 -9.50 4.13
CA SER A 108 -0.10 -9.13 2.77
C SER A 108 1.39 -9.39 2.48
N LEU A 109 2.26 -9.11 3.44
CA LEU A 109 3.71 -9.26 3.31
C LEU A 109 4.17 -10.73 3.34
N VAL A 110 3.48 -11.61 4.08
CA VAL A 110 3.84 -13.04 4.22
C VAL A 110 3.82 -13.78 2.88
N MET A 111 3.05 -13.27 1.92
CA MET A 111 2.92 -13.85 0.57
C MET A 111 4.14 -13.57 -0.32
N GLU A 112 5.01 -12.62 0.05
CA GLU A 112 6.16 -12.17 -0.76
C GLU A 112 5.76 -11.91 -2.23
N PRO A 113 4.80 -11.00 -2.47
CA PRO A 113 4.29 -10.74 -3.80
C PRO A 113 5.34 -10.03 -4.67
N GLU A 114 5.20 -10.06 -6.00
CA GLU A 114 5.97 -9.22 -6.92
C GLU A 114 5.48 -7.77 -6.91
N LEU A 115 4.18 -7.59 -6.67
CA LEU A 115 3.53 -6.29 -6.54
C LEU A 115 2.60 -6.27 -5.32
N LEU A 116 2.86 -5.32 -4.42
CA LEU A 116 2.03 -5.05 -3.25
C LEU A 116 1.22 -3.77 -3.47
N LEU A 117 -0.10 -3.88 -3.41
CA LEU A 117 -1.05 -2.79 -3.58
C LEU A 117 -1.65 -2.43 -2.23
N LEU A 118 -1.48 -1.19 -1.77
CA LEU A 118 -1.89 -0.77 -0.44
C LEU A 118 -2.85 0.42 -0.51
N ASP A 119 -4.04 0.30 0.04
CA ASP A 119 -5.01 1.39 0.15
C ASP A 119 -5.01 1.97 1.57
N GLU A 120 -4.39 3.15 1.74
CA GLU A 120 -4.22 3.87 3.01
C GLU A 120 -3.69 2.99 4.17
N PRO A 121 -2.56 2.26 3.99
CA PRO A 121 -2.16 1.16 4.88
C PRO A 121 -1.80 1.60 6.30
N PHE A 122 -1.50 2.89 6.51
CA PHE A 122 -1.03 3.40 7.80
C PHE A 122 -2.01 4.38 8.45
N SER A 123 -3.21 4.57 7.89
CA SER A 123 -4.16 5.61 8.33
C SER A 123 -4.66 5.42 9.78
N ALA A 124 -4.78 4.17 10.24
CA ALA A 124 -5.26 3.84 11.59
C ALA A 124 -4.14 3.75 12.65
N LEU A 125 -2.88 4.03 12.28
CA LEU A 125 -1.73 3.90 13.18
C LEU A 125 -1.37 5.21 13.86
N ASP A 126 -0.87 5.11 15.10
CA ASP A 126 -0.23 6.23 15.78
C ASP A 126 1.07 6.65 15.07
N ALA A 127 1.55 7.85 15.33
CA ALA A 127 2.65 8.46 14.60
C ALA A 127 3.97 7.69 14.74
N PHE A 128 4.24 7.10 15.91
CA PHE A 128 5.49 6.37 16.16
C PHE A 128 5.48 5.03 15.41
N THR A 129 4.47 4.21 15.60
CA THR A 129 4.28 2.93 14.93
C THR A 129 4.25 3.09 13.40
N ARG A 130 3.54 4.12 12.91
CA ARG A 130 3.50 4.47 11.48
C ARG A 130 4.90 4.73 10.93
N SER A 131 5.71 5.54 11.62
CA SER A 131 7.06 5.90 11.18
C SER A 131 7.99 4.68 11.11
N SER A 132 7.93 3.79 12.09
CA SER A 132 8.71 2.55 12.11
C SER A 132 8.30 1.64 10.95
N LEU A 133 7.02 1.32 10.84
CA LEU A 133 6.52 0.39 9.81
C LEU A 133 6.75 0.89 8.38
N GLN A 134 6.67 2.19 8.13
CA GLN A 134 6.98 2.74 6.80
C GLN A 134 8.41 2.45 6.39
N LYS A 135 9.38 2.65 7.29
CA LYS A 135 10.80 2.35 7.05
C LYS A 135 11.01 0.84 6.83
N ASP A 136 10.39 0.01 7.66
CA ASP A 136 10.55 -1.44 7.60
C ASP A 136 9.97 -2.01 6.30
N VAL A 137 8.74 -1.61 5.94
CA VAL A 137 8.09 -2.04 4.69
C VAL A 137 8.89 -1.62 3.46
N ARG A 138 9.40 -0.37 3.41
CA ARG A 138 10.26 0.10 2.33
C ARG A 138 11.57 -0.70 2.26
N SER A 139 12.24 -0.91 3.40
CA SER A 139 13.48 -1.68 3.48
C SER A 139 13.29 -3.11 3.00
N ILE A 140 12.18 -3.77 3.38
CA ILE A 140 11.85 -5.12 2.94
C ILE A 140 11.58 -5.18 1.45
N ALA A 141 10.78 -4.24 0.92
CA ALA A 141 10.50 -4.19 -0.50
C ALA A 141 11.79 -4.10 -1.33
N LYS A 142 12.72 -3.24 -0.91
CA LYS A 142 14.03 -3.10 -1.59
C LYS A 142 14.89 -4.35 -1.44
N ARG A 143 14.95 -4.95 -0.25
CA ARG A 143 15.76 -6.14 0.01
C ARG A 143 15.22 -7.37 -0.71
N LYS A 144 13.90 -7.55 -0.76
CA LYS A 144 13.24 -8.69 -1.42
C LYS A 144 12.92 -8.43 -2.89
N GLY A 145 13.06 -7.19 -3.39
CA GLY A 145 12.92 -6.85 -4.80
C GLY A 145 11.49 -6.81 -5.32
N PHE A 146 10.49 -6.54 -4.47
CA PHE A 146 9.12 -6.38 -4.92
C PHE A 146 8.72 -4.90 -5.02
N ASN A 147 7.75 -4.62 -5.88
CA ASN A 147 7.21 -3.28 -6.08
C ASN A 147 6.05 -2.99 -5.12
N ILE A 148 5.91 -1.73 -4.72
CA ILE A 148 4.77 -1.25 -3.94
C ILE A 148 4.08 -0.14 -4.72
N VAL A 149 2.76 -0.25 -4.88
CA VAL A 149 1.89 0.87 -5.25
C VAL A 149 0.95 1.12 -4.08
N PHE A 150 0.98 2.31 -3.54
CA PHE A 150 0.12 2.65 -2.42
C PHE A 150 -0.63 3.96 -2.63
N VAL A 151 -1.82 4.03 -2.07
CA VAL A 151 -2.63 5.23 -2.00
C VAL A 151 -2.51 5.81 -0.62
N THR A 152 -2.26 7.10 -0.55
CA THR A 152 -2.25 7.86 0.70
C THR A 152 -2.78 9.28 0.49
N HIS A 153 -3.23 9.89 1.55
CA HIS A 153 -3.48 11.34 1.62
C HIS A 153 -2.38 12.07 2.42
N ASP A 154 -1.40 11.33 2.93
CA ASP A 154 -0.27 11.87 3.70
C ASP A 154 0.96 12.07 2.78
N ILE A 155 1.39 13.33 2.66
CA ILE A 155 2.53 13.70 1.83
C ILE A 155 3.84 13.17 2.40
N ASP A 156 3.96 13.08 3.73
CA ASP A 156 5.14 12.51 4.38
C ASP A 156 5.31 11.03 4.02
N GLU A 157 4.20 10.27 3.96
CA GLU A 157 4.22 8.88 3.49
C GLU A 157 4.72 8.79 2.05
N ALA A 158 4.20 9.65 1.16
CA ALA A 158 4.60 9.64 -0.24
C ALA A 158 6.11 9.89 -0.40
N VAL A 159 6.69 10.83 0.34
CA VAL A 159 8.12 11.15 0.27
C VAL A 159 9.01 10.08 0.91
N ILE A 160 8.59 9.53 2.06
CA ILE A 160 9.39 8.53 2.79
C ILE A 160 9.38 7.18 2.07
N MET A 161 8.24 6.77 1.52
CA MET A 161 8.09 5.42 0.96
C MET A 161 8.21 5.36 -0.56
N GLY A 162 7.79 6.42 -1.28
CA GLY A 162 7.71 6.38 -2.73
C GLY A 162 9.04 6.65 -3.44
N ASP A 163 9.28 6.04 -4.58
CA ASP A 163 10.32 6.45 -5.54
C ASP A 163 9.73 7.32 -6.66
N ARG A 164 8.39 7.37 -6.72
CA ARG A 164 7.60 8.23 -7.61
C ARG A 164 6.27 8.57 -6.96
N ALA A 165 5.85 9.80 -7.04
CA ALA A 165 4.55 10.28 -6.57
C ALA A 165 3.67 10.71 -7.75
N VAL A 166 2.39 10.32 -7.70
CA VAL A 166 1.37 10.69 -8.68
C VAL A 166 0.23 11.37 -7.96
N ILE A 167 -0.13 12.58 -8.39
CA ILE A 167 -1.23 13.34 -7.81
C ILE A 167 -2.46 13.24 -8.72
N MET A 168 -3.54 12.75 -8.14
CA MET A 168 -4.84 12.66 -8.80
C MET A 168 -5.79 13.74 -8.29
N ALA A 169 -6.51 14.38 -9.21
CA ALA A 169 -7.52 15.39 -8.89
C ALA A 169 -8.72 15.32 -9.85
N GLY A 170 -9.80 15.98 -9.47
CA GLY A 170 -11.05 16.03 -10.23
C GLY A 170 -12.03 14.89 -9.90
N SER A 171 -13.20 14.94 -10.52
CA SER A 171 -14.24 13.90 -10.48
C SER A 171 -14.95 13.92 -11.85
N PRO A 172 -14.71 12.91 -12.71
CA PRO A 172 -13.79 11.79 -12.56
C PRO A 172 -12.32 12.23 -12.41
N GLY A 173 -11.53 11.40 -11.68
CA GLY A 173 -10.13 11.67 -11.38
C GLY A 173 -9.23 11.63 -12.61
N ASN A 174 -8.27 12.54 -12.63
CA ASN A 174 -7.21 12.58 -13.62
C ASN A 174 -5.86 12.66 -12.92
N ILE A 175 -4.80 12.14 -13.53
CA ILE A 175 -3.44 12.40 -13.11
C ILE A 175 -3.11 13.83 -13.53
N VAL A 176 -2.75 14.67 -12.55
CA VAL A 176 -2.46 16.11 -12.80
C VAL A 176 -1.00 16.44 -12.58
N HIS A 177 -0.30 15.71 -11.73
CA HIS A 177 1.13 15.85 -11.51
C HIS A 177 1.78 14.50 -11.30
N GLU A 178 3.04 14.40 -11.71
CA GLU A 178 3.95 13.31 -11.43
C GLU A 178 5.28 13.87 -10.93
N LEU A 179 5.91 13.20 -9.97
CA LEU A 179 7.18 13.61 -9.39
C LEU A 179 8.02 12.40 -9.06
N ASP A 180 9.21 12.31 -9.64
CA ASP A 180 10.21 11.33 -9.25
C ASP A 180 10.86 11.76 -7.93
N ILE A 181 11.06 10.78 -7.04
CA ILE A 181 11.59 10.95 -5.70
C ILE A 181 12.98 10.30 -5.65
N ASP A 182 13.95 11.05 -6.13
CA ASP A 182 15.37 10.62 -6.13
C ASP A 182 16.04 11.03 -4.83
N LEU A 183 15.75 10.27 -3.78
CA LEU A 183 16.34 10.42 -2.45
C LEU A 183 17.01 9.11 -2.01
N PRO A 184 18.20 9.19 -1.43
CA PRO A 184 18.88 8.01 -0.88
C PRO A 184 18.10 7.41 0.30
N ASP A 185 18.38 6.14 0.61
CA ASP A 185 17.91 5.48 1.83
C ASP A 185 19.05 5.39 2.86
N PRO A 186 18.75 5.43 4.17
CA PRO A 186 17.43 5.65 4.77
C PRO A 186 16.99 7.11 4.64
N ARG A 187 15.67 7.35 4.53
CA ARG A 187 15.09 8.69 4.48
C ARG A 187 14.61 9.11 5.85
N GLU A 188 15.19 10.18 6.38
CA GLU A 188 14.77 10.75 7.65
C GLU A 188 13.91 12.00 7.43
N ARG A 189 12.81 12.12 8.19
CA ARG A 189 11.91 13.28 8.08
C ARG A 189 12.58 14.62 8.37
N THR A 190 13.70 14.61 9.10
CA THR A 190 14.49 15.79 9.47
C THR A 190 15.48 16.22 8.39
N ASP A 191 15.73 15.39 7.38
CA ASP A 191 16.71 15.68 6.34
C ASP A 191 16.23 16.83 5.45
N ALA A 192 17.14 17.76 5.16
CA ALA A 192 16.83 18.96 4.35
C ALA A 192 16.30 18.59 2.96
N ALA A 193 16.83 17.56 2.33
CA ALA A 193 16.39 17.08 1.01
C ALA A 193 14.96 16.51 1.08
N VAL A 194 14.63 15.75 2.13
CA VAL A 194 13.28 15.21 2.38
C VAL A 194 12.31 16.37 2.60
N GLN A 195 12.66 17.37 3.41
CA GLN A 195 11.83 18.54 3.67
C GLN A 195 11.59 19.40 2.42
N ALA A 196 12.62 19.59 1.60
CA ALA A 196 12.48 20.33 0.34
C ALA A 196 11.50 19.61 -0.62
N LEU A 197 11.61 18.30 -0.75
CA LEU A 197 10.74 17.50 -1.60
C LEU A 197 9.30 17.47 -1.08
N ARG A 198 9.13 17.34 0.25
CA ARG A 198 7.84 17.47 0.93
C ARG A 198 7.16 18.79 0.61
N THR A 199 7.89 19.90 0.71
CA THR A 199 7.37 21.23 0.40
C THR A 199 6.94 21.34 -1.06
N ARG A 200 7.76 20.84 -1.99
CA ARG A 200 7.44 20.80 -3.41
C ARG A 200 6.16 19.99 -3.68
N LEU A 201 6.05 18.78 -3.10
CA LEU A 201 4.89 17.93 -3.28
C LEU A 201 3.62 18.55 -2.67
N MET A 202 3.76 19.27 -1.53
CA MET A 202 2.65 20.03 -0.92
C MET A 202 2.14 21.12 -1.85
N THR A 203 3.03 21.88 -2.49
CA THR A 203 2.65 22.91 -3.46
C THR A 203 1.88 22.31 -4.63
N MET A 204 2.41 21.24 -5.23
CA MET A 204 1.74 20.52 -6.33
C MET A 204 0.36 19.97 -5.91
N PHE A 205 0.25 19.47 -4.68
CA PHE A 205 -1.03 19.00 -4.13
C PHE A 205 -2.04 20.14 -3.92
N GLN A 206 -1.59 21.32 -3.50
CA GLN A 206 -2.45 22.51 -3.38
C GLN A 206 -2.91 23.02 -4.75
N GLU A 207 -2.04 23.03 -5.75
CA GLU A 207 -2.40 23.35 -7.14
C GLU A 207 -3.44 22.36 -7.68
N ALA A 208 -3.24 21.07 -7.47
CA ALA A 208 -4.18 20.01 -7.83
C ALA A 208 -5.55 20.17 -7.14
N ALA A 209 -5.59 20.75 -5.92
CA ALA A 209 -6.84 21.01 -5.21
C ALA A 209 -7.73 22.04 -5.91
N ASN A 210 -7.13 22.93 -6.71
CA ASN A 210 -7.80 23.94 -7.51
C ASN A 210 -8.03 23.51 -8.97
N TYR A 211 -7.61 22.28 -9.32
CA TYR A 211 -7.77 21.75 -10.68
C TYR A 211 -9.25 21.66 -11.07
N LYS A 212 -9.62 22.42 -12.10
CA LYS A 212 -10.88 22.26 -12.82
C LYS A 212 -10.57 21.56 -14.12
N LYS A 213 -11.23 20.41 -14.37
CA LYS A 213 -11.10 19.72 -15.65
C LYS A 213 -11.43 20.72 -16.76
N PRO A 214 -10.59 20.90 -17.80
CA PRO A 214 -10.97 21.65 -18.98
C PRO A 214 -12.29 21.08 -19.50
N GLU A 215 -13.27 21.93 -19.79
CA GLU A 215 -14.48 21.50 -20.52
C GLU A 215 -13.98 20.90 -21.82
N SER A 216 -14.26 19.60 -22.02
CA SER A 216 -13.94 18.91 -23.26
C SER A 216 -14.58 19.69 -24.38
N ALA A 217 -13.78 20.19 -25.30
CA ALA A 217 -14.31 20.64 -26.60
C ALA A 217 -15.17 19.49 -27.13
N THR A 218 -16.44 19.72 -27.18
CA THR A 218 -17.40 18.81 -27.83
C THR A 218 -16.94 18.73 -29.28
N LEU A 219 -16.33 17.60 -29.65
CA LEU A 219 -16.04 17.32 -31.05
C LEU A 219 -17.42 17.26 -31.75
N ALA A 220 -17.65 18.27 -32.54
CA ALA A 220 -18.76 18.33 -33.48
C ALA A 220 -18.56 17.34 -34.62
#